data_98668578bdd3a4c35e91ab5f1afc1357
#
_entry.id   98668578bdd3a4c35e91ab5f1afc1357
#
_cell.length_a   1.000
_cell.length_b   1.000
_cell.length_c   1.000
_cell.angle_alpha   90.00
_cell.angle_beta   90.00
_cell.angle_gamma   90.00
#
_symmetry.space_group_name_H-M   'P 1'
#
loop_
_entity.id
_entity.type
_entity.pdbx_description
1 polymer ?
#
loop_
_entity_poly.entity_id
_entity_poly.type
_entity_poly.pdbx_seq_one_letter_code
_entity_poly.pdbx_strand_id
1 'polypeptide(L)'
;MPPTPMSPLDAWLHSHQAGGSLCMTFGLVARFVGEPPALDALRDRAAHRWAHHDRLRMSSGTGLRWIPGPPFDPVHHVGTPTRRASPDEHTAHLIARPFGPPRPPWQLHLLPGPDGGFALLLRAHHALLDGRSALVLVQELLDGPTALPGQRAGSQAPPRRRPGLTDLLPGGRPLPFHGPVDSRRAVAWSAVTAGELTAARDALPSGRASANAVFLAATAGALRGAGATGRLPFLPGVCAMVPVDVRPDDDGALLGNHYATVRVPLPSHGRARRRLAAVDRFTRRVALHERARAQARAVAGMAGRRGALTEALGRYVDSSLYSSLLCSSLADRGGPRTLGPAALTGLALLPSLSPGHPLAVTMVRDATGAATLTVVTDHARRVLAGRLSALLREEVRALGP
;
A
#
# COMPACT_ATOMS: atom_id res chain seq x y z
N MET A 1 25.63 -10.29 -12.38
CA MET A 1 25.90 -9.15 -11.47
C MET A 1 26.34 -9.69 -10.11
N PRO A 2 27.23 -9.03 -9.35
CA PRO A 2 27.58 -9.45 -8.00
C PRO A 2 26.42 -9.18 -7.01
N PRO A 3 26.39 -9.89 -5.85
CA PRO A 3 25.43 -9.63 -4.80
C PRO A 3 25.52 -8.18 -4.29
N THR A 4 24.38 -7.49 -4.18
CA THR A 4 24.31 -6.09 -3.73
C THR A 4 23.71 -5.98 -2.32
N PRO A 5 24.18 -5.07 -1.44
CA PRO A 5 23.55 -4.84 -0.15
C PRO A 5 22.07 -4.43 -0.32
N MET A 6 21.22 -4.91 0.57
CA MET A 6 19.86 -4.37 0.67
C MET A 6 19.89 -2.92 1.14
N SER A 7 18.99 -2.09 0.63
CA SER A 7 18.79 -0.76 1.20
C SER A 7 18.39 -0.88 2.70
N PRO A 8 18.58 0.15 3.54
CA PRO A 8 18.15 0.11 4.93
C PRO A 8 16.67 -0.26 5.10
N LEU A 9 15.82 0.23 4.19
CA LEU A 9 14.39 -0.06 4.18
C LEU A 9 14.11 -1.51 3.78
N ASP A 10 14.77 -2.01 2.71
CA ASP A 10 14.63 -3.41 2.29
C ASP A 10 15.08 -4.37 3.41
N ALA A 11 16.22 -4.07 4.04
CA ALA A 11 16.78 -4.86 5.14
C ALA A 11 15.84 -4.89 6.35
N TRP A 12 15.24 -3.75 6.69
CA TRP A 12 14.28 -3.65 7.78
C TRP A 12 13.01 -4.47 7.50
N LEU A 13 12.42 -4.34 6.30
CA LEU A 13 11.25 -5.12 5.87
C LEU A 13 11.56 -6.63 5.80
N HIS A 14 12.77 -7.00 5.35
CA HIS A 14 13.20 -8.39 5.30
C HIS A 14 13.34 -9.01 6.70
N SER A 15 13.89 -8.24 7.65
CA SER A 15 14.13 -8.70 9.04
C SER A 15 12.82 -8.97 9.80
N HIS A 16 11.72 -8.30 9.47
CA HIS A 16 10.41 -8.54 10.08
C HIS A 16 9.88 -9.95 9.81
N GLN A 17 10.11 -10.48 8.62
CA GLN A 17 9.71 -11.86 8.31
C GLN A 17 10.67 -12.88 8.94
N ALA A 18 11.96 -12.57 9.00
CA ALA A 18 12.95 -13.46 9.59
C ALA A 18 12.71 -13.72 11.08
N GLY A 19 12.07 -12.80 11.80
CA GLY A 19 11.64 -12.96 13.20
C GLY A 19 10.47 -13.92 13.42
N GLY A 20 9.93 -14.54 12.39
CA GLY A 20 9.13 -15.77 12.43
C GLY A 20 7.61 -15.64 12.58
N SER A 21 7.04 -14.48 12.94
CA SER A 21 5.58 -14.37 13.19
C SER A 21 4.79 -13.60 12.13
N LEU A 22 5.46 -12.87 11.24
CA LEU A 22 4.81 -11.98 10.29
C LEU A 22 5.15 -12.33 8.85
N CYS A 23 4.13 -12.35 8.03
CA CYS A 23 4.28 -12.44 6.59
C CYS A 23 4.35 -11.02 5.99
N MET A 24 5.52 -10.64 5.49
CA MET A 24 5.73 -9.35 4.82
C MET A 24 5.34 -9.40 3.34
N THR A 25 4.39 -10.26 3.00
CA THR A 25 3.78 -10.30 1.67
C THR A 25 2.70 -9.23 1.57
N PHE A 26 2.76 -8.46 0.51
CA PHE A 26 1.70 -7.55 0.09
C PHE A 26 1.16 -7.97 -1.28
N GLY A 27 0.05 -7.40 -1.74
CA GLY A 27 -0.52 -7.70 -3.04
C GLY A 27 -1.17 -6.51 -3.71
N LEU A 28 -1.25 -6.57 -5.03
CA LEU A 28 -2.10 -5.71 -5.86
C LEU A 28 -3.04 -6.60 -6.66
N VAL A 29 -4.35 -6.39 -6.49
CA VAL A 29 -5.40 -7.09 -7.24
C VAL A 29 -5.87 -6.19 -8.36
N ALA A 30 -5.89 -6.73 -9.58
CA ALA A 30 -6.55 -6.12 -10.74
C ALA A 30 -7.77 -6.99 -11.12
N ARG A 31 -8.96 -6.39 -11.18
CA ARG A 31 -10.22 -7.07 -11.50
C ARG A 31 -10.64 -6.78 -12.92
N PHE A 32 -11.17 -7.79 -13.59
CA PHE A 32 -11.58 -7.72 -14.99
C PHE A 32 -12.98 -8.25 -15.20
N VAL A 33 -13.65 -7.67 -16.19
CA VAL A 33 -14.87 -8.20 -16.80
C VAL A 33 -14.50 -8.71 -18.20
N GLY A 34 -14.93 -9.93 -18.50
CA GLY A 34 -14.58 -10.64 -19.72
C GLY A 34 -13.89 -11.96 -19.43
N GLU A 35 -13.56 -12.70 -20.48
CA GLU A 35 -12.93 -14.00 -20.34
C GLU A 35 -11.47 -13.90 -19.89
N PRO A 36 -11.05 -14.78 -18.96
CA PRO A 36 -9.65 -14.84 -18.56
C PRO A 36 -8.76 -15.32 -19.70
N PRO A 37 -7.53 -14.82 -19.81
CA PRO A 37 -6.56 -15.35 -20.78
C PRO A 37 -6.19 -16.81 -20.42
N ALA A 38 -5.76 -17.58 -21.42
CA ALA A 38 -5.11 -18.85 -21.18
C ALA A 38 -3.86 -18.63 -20.30
N LEU A 39 -3.60 -19.57 -19.38
CA LEU A 39 -2.49 -19.41 -18.42
C LEU A 39 -1.14 -19.27 -19.12
N ASP A 40 -0.91 -20.04 -20.19
CA ASP A 40 0.35 -20.00 -20.95
C ASP A 40 0.51 -18.65 -21.67
N ALA A 41 -0.57 -18.11 -22.26
CA ALA A 41 -0.53 -16.76 -22.84
C ALA A 41 -0.22 -15.68 -21.80
N LEU A 42 -0.70 -15.82 -20.56
CA LEU A 42 -0.35 -14.91 -19.47
C LEU A 42 1.12 -15.07 -19.06
N ARG A 43 1.66 -16.28 -19.04
CA ARG A 43 3.07 -16.60 -18.78
C ARG A 43 3.99 -15.95 -19.81
N ASP A 44 3.69 -16.16 -21.11
CA ASP A 44 4.45 -15.59 -22.21
C ASP A 44 4.43 -14.06 -22.16
N ARG A 45 3.27 -13.50 -21.87
CA ARG A 45 3.12 -12.05 -21.76
C ARG A 45 3.94 -11.49 -20.60
N ALA A 46 3.88 -12.09 -19.42
CA ALA A 46 4.67 -11.67 -18.28
C ALA A 46 6.18 -11.80 -18.55
N ALA A 47 6.61 -12.91 -19.16
CA ALA A 47 8.01 -13.11 -19.55
C ALA A 47 8.50 -12.04 -20.52
N HIS A 48 7.69 -11.70 -21.53
CA HIS A 48 8.03 -10.69 -22.52
C HIS A 48 8.04 -9.27 -21.92
N ARG A 49 6.98 -8.89 -21.22
CA ARG A 49 6.78 -7.52 -20.70
C ARG A 49 7.72 -7.17 -19.56
N TRP A 50 8.11 -8.17 -18.74
CA TRP A 50 8.92 -7.95 -17.53
C TRP A 50 10.37 -8.41 -17.64
N ALA A 51 10.83 -8.88 -18.83
CA ALA A 51 12.18 -9.40 -19.05
C ALA A 51 13.28 -8.40 -18.69
N HIS A 52 13.02 -7.11 -18.86
CA HIS A 52 13.97 -6.03 -18.64
C HIS A 52 14.13 -5.62 -17.16
N HIS A 53 13.28 -6.14 -16.27
CA HIS A 53 13.34 -5.78 -14.85
C HIS A 53 14.30 -6.68 -14.07
N ASP A 54 15.53 -6.24 -13.87
CA ASP A 54 16.51 -6.96 -13.05
C ASP A 54 16.01 -7.21 -11.62
N ARG A 55 15.18 -6.31 -11.07
CA ARG A 55 14.63 -6.45 -9.72
C ARG A 55 13.80 -7.72 -9.54
N LEU A 56 13.11 -8.21 -10.58
CA LEU A 56 12.32 -9.44 -10.55
C LEU A 56 13.16 -10.72 -10.55
N ARG A 57 14.47 -10.61 -10.74
CA ARG A 57 15.41 -11.74 -10.66
C ARG A 57 16.15 -11.81 -9.34
N MET A 58 15.91 -10.86 -8.43
CA MET A 58 16.60 -10.78 -7.15
C MET A 58 16.01 -11.71 -6.11
N SER A 59 16.83 -12.50 -5.46
CA SER A 59 16.49 -13.29 -4.29
C SER A 59 17.24 -12.80 -3.05
N SER A 60 16.71 -13.08 -1.86
CA SER A 60 17.39 -12.72 -0.61
C SER A 60 18.51 -13.72 -0.30
N GLY A 61 19.70 -13.20 -0.01
CA GLY A 61 20.85 -13.97 0.42
C GLY A 61 21.20 -13.73 1.87
N THR A 62 22.23 -14.44 2.34
CA THR A 62 22.81 -14.22 3.67
C THR A 62 23.38 -12.80 3.82
N GLY A 63 23.39 -12.25 5.02
CA GLY A 63 23.97 -10.94 5.30
C GLY A 63 23.21 -9.76 4.73
N LEU A 64 21.89 -9.88 4.53
CA LEU A 64 21.00 -8.81 4.02
C LEU A 64 21.48 -8.30 2.64
N ARG A 65 21.69 -9.22 1.72
CA ARG A 65 22.09 -8.93 0.34
C ARG A 65 21.06 -9.44 -0.65
N TRP A 66 20.92 -8.72 -1.74
CA TRP A 66 20.22 -9.18 -2.94
C TRP A 66 21.18 -9.98 -3.81
N ILE A 67 20.78 -11.20 -4.16
CA ILE A 67 21.51 -12.09 -5.08
C ILE A 67 20.76 -12.07 -6.41
N PRO A 68 21.40 -11.58 -7.50
CA PRO A 68 20.81 -11.64 -8.82
C PRO A 68 20.81 -13.10 -9.33
N GLY A 69 19.66 -13.52 -9.83
CA GLY A 69 19.47 -14.83 -10.46
C GLY A 69 19.41 -14.77 -11.98
N PRO A 70 19.18 -15.93 -12.64
CA PRO A 70 18.83 -15.99 -14.06
C PRO A 70 17.49 -15.27 -14.31
N PRO A 71 17.10 -15.09 -15.58
CA PRO A 71 15.73 -14.69 -15.90
C PRO A 71 14.71 -15.56 -15.15
N PHE A 72 13.63 -14.96 -14.68
CA PHE A 72 12.63 -15.72 -13.94
C PHE A 72 11.93 -16.75 -14.86
N ASP A 73 11.60 -17.90 -14.29
CA ASP A 73 10.81 -18.93 -14.96
C ASP A 73 9.30 -18.62 -14.82
N PRO A 74 8.60 -18.30 -15.92
CA PRO A 74 7.18 -17.98 -15.87
C PRO A 74 6.32 -19.08 -15.26
N VAL A 75 6.68 -20.35 -15.44
CA VAL A 75 5.92 -21.49 -14.89
C VAL A 75 5.89 -21.47 -13.35
N HIS A 76 6.96 -21.01 -12.73
CA HIS A 76 7.06 -20.90 -11.27
C HIS A 76 6.45 -19.62 -10.70
N HIS A 77 6.45 -18.55 -11.48
CA HIS A 77 6.03 -17.23 -11.01
C HIS A 77 4.59 -16.87 -11.40
N VAL A 78 4.05 -17.48 -12.47
CA VAL A 78 2.71 -17.19 -12.98
C VAL A 78 1.86 -18.46 -12.94
N GLY A 79 0.80 -18.45 -12.17
CA GLY A 79 -0.03 -19.64 -11.95
C GLY A 79 -1.47 -19.33 -11.57
N THR A 80 -2.23 -20.40 -11.38
CA THR A 80 -3.59 -20.32 -10.87
C THR A 80 -3.71 -21.20 -9.61
N PRO A 81 -4.50 -20.81 -8.60
CA PRO A 81 -4.70 -21.64 -7.43
C PRO A 81 -5.42 -22.93 -7.78
N THR A 82 -5.00 -24.04 -7.19
CA THR A 82 -5.62 -25.37 -7.41
C THR A 82 -6.89 -25.59 -6.58
N ARG A 83 -7.04 -24.85 -5.47
CA ARG A 83 -8.22 -24.94 -4.60
C ARG A 83 -9.39 -24.19 -5.23
N ARG A 84 -10.61 -24.71 -5.08
CA ARG A 84 -11.82 -23.95 -5.42
C ARG A 84 -12.19 -23.03 -4.28
N ALA A 85 -12.16 -21.72 -4.53
CA ALA A 85 -12.55 -20.67 -3.59
C ALA A 85 -12.87 -19.39 -4.38
N SER A 86 -13.52 -18.42 -3.75
CA SER A 86 -13.73 -17.11 -4.36
C SER A 86 -12.39 -16.35 -4.57
N PRO A 87 -12.31 -15.39 -5.51
CA PRO A 87 -11.12 -14.55 -5.67
C PRO A 87 -10.67 -13.88 -4.37
N ASP A 88 -11.61 -13.49 -3.53
CA ASP A 88 -11.36 -12.83 -2.26
C ASP A 88 -10.73 -13.77 -1.22
N GLU A 89 -11.24 -15.00 -1.13
CA GLU A 89 -10.65 -16.04 -0.27
C GLU A 89 -9.27 -16.45 -0.75
N HIS A 90 -9.07 -16.61 -2.07
CA HIS A 90 -7.74 -16.84 -2.64
C HIS A 90 -6.79 -15.72 -2.30
N THR A 91 -7.22 -14.48 -2.47
CA THR A 91 -6.43 -13.30 -2.18
C THR A 91 -6.00 -13.27 -0.71
N ALA A 92 -6.94 -13.43 0.22
CA ALA A 92 -6.66 -13.45 1.66
C ALA A 92 -5.68 -14.58 2.05
N HIS A 93 -5.83 -15.76 1.43
CA HIS A 93 -4.95 -16.91 1.65
C HIS A 93 -3.54 -16.67 1.11
N LEU A 94 -3.43 -16.18 -0.13
CA LEU A 94 -2.15 -16.00 -0.80
C LEU A 94 -1.29 -14.90 -0.18
N ILE A 95 -1.88 -13.77 0.24
CA ILE A 95 -1.12 -12.70 0.91
C ILE A 95 -0.71 -13.07 2.35
N ALA A 96 -1.31 -14.13 2.92
CA ALA A 96 -0.93 -14.66 4.23
C ALA A 96 0.26 -15.62 4.16
N ARG A 97 0.66 -16.06 2.97
CA ARG A 97 1.74 -17.06 2.79
C ARG A 97 3.07 -16.37 2.53
N PRO A 98 4.11 -16.66 3.31
CA PRO A 98 5.45 -16.17 3.05
C PRO A 98 6.03 -16.80 1.78
N PHE A 99 7.04 -16.16 1.22
CA PHE A 99 7.89 -16.73 0.18
C PHE A 99 9.06 -17.47 0.82
N GLY A 100 9.40 -18.62 0.26
CA GLY A 100 10.58 -19.41 0.63
C GLY A 100 11.73 -19.20 -0.37
N PRO A 101 13.01 -19.28 0.13
CA PRO A 101 14.17 -19.30 -0.75
C PRO A 101 14.14 -20.55 -1.66
N PRO A 102 14.92 -20.63 -2.76
CA PRO A 102 15.88 -19.61 -3.23
C PRO A 102 15.33 -18.65 -4.30
N ARG A 103 14.05 -18.70 -4.62
CA ARG A 103 13.46 -17.98 -5.75
C ARG A 103 13.21 -16.51 -5.44
N PRO A 104 13.16 -15.64 -6.47
CA PRO A 104 12.68 -14.27 -6.31
C PRO A 104 11.31 -14.23 -5.63
N PRO A 105 11.11 -13.43 -4.58
CA PRO A 105 9.91 -13.52 -3.73
C PRO A 105 8.74 -12.69 -4.31
N TRP A 106 8.22 -13.11 -5.47
CA TRP A 106 7.01 -12.56 -6.08
C TRP A 106 6.26 -13.64 -6.89
N GLN A 107 4.97 -13.48 -7.07
CA GLN A 107 4.14 -14.33 -7.92
C GLN A 107 2.94 -13.55 -8.48
N LEU A 108 2.53 -13.90 -9.70
CA LEU A 108 1.30 -13.46 -10.34
C LEU A 108 0.31 -14.63 -10.39
N HIS A 109 -0.89 -14.43 -9.85
CA HIS A 109 -1.94 -15.43 -9.86
C HIS A 109 -3.13 -14.98 -10.69
N LEU A 110 -3.58 -15.85 -11.61
CA LEU A 110 -4.86 -15.73 -12.27
C LEU A 110 -5.93 -16.36 -11.37
N LEU A 111 -6.87 -15.54 -10.92
CA LEU A 111 -7.95 -15.94 -10.01
C LEU A 111 -9.27 -15.92 -10.78
N PRO A 112 -9.85 -17.08 -11.11
CA PRO A 112 -11.17 -17.14 -11.73
C PRO A 112 -12.22 -16.50 -10.83
N GLY A 113 -13.06 -15.67 -11.41
CA GLY A 113 -14.17 -14.99 -10.74
C GLY A 113 -15.53 -15.62 -11.08
N PRO A 114 -16.60 -15.24 -10.36
CA PRO A 114 -17.96 -15.53 -10.76
C PRO A 114 -18.33 -14.73 -12.02
N ASP A 115 -19.41 -15.11 -12.69
CA ASP A 115 -20.09 -14.38 -13.74
C ASP A 115 -19.20 -13.96 -14.93
N GLY A 116 -18.23 -14.81 -15.32
CA GLY A 116 -17.36 -14.57 -16.47
C GLY A 116 -16.30 -13.48 -16.25
N GLY A 117 -16.07 -13.04 -14.99
CA GLY A 117 -14.98 -12.16 -14.64
C GLY A 117 -13.79 -12.92 -14.04
N PHE A 118 -12.67 -12.23 -13.86
CA PHE A 118 -11.47 -12.76 -13.18
C PHE A 118 -10.68 -11.65 -12.49
N ALA A 119 -9.70 -12.05 -11.71
CA ALA A 119 -8.74 -11.12 -11.13
C ALA A 119 -7.30 -11.61 -11.35
N LEU A 120 -6.37 -10.68 -11.46
CA LEU A 120 -4.95 -10.93 -11.31
C LEU A 120 -4.50 -10.46 -9.94
N LEU A 121 -3.82 -11.31 -9.20
CA LEU A 121 -3.14 -10.95 -7.96
C LEU A 121 -1.64 -10.99 -8.18
N LEU A 122 -1.00 -9.83 -8.25
CA LEU A 122 0.44 -9.72 -8.11
C LEU A 122 0.76 -9.62 -6.62
N ARG A 123 1.43 -10.65 -6.07
CA ARG A 123 1.92 -10.62 -4.69
C ARG A 123 3.45 -10.62 -4.66
N ALA A 124 4.03 -9.91 -3.72
CA ALA A 124 5.47 -9.84 -3.54
C ALA A 124 5.85 -9.67 -2.07
N HIS A 125 7.07 -10.07 -1.72
CA HIS A 125 7.67 -9.70 -0.44
C HIS A 125 7.96 -8.20 -0.43
N HIS A 126 7.57 -7.52 0.64
CA HIS A 126 7.66 -6.05 0.69
C HIS A 126 9.10 -5.52 0.64
N ALA A 127 10.10 -6.34 1.02
CA ALA A 127 11.50 -5.95 0.80
C ALA A 127 11.88 -5.87 -0.68
N LEU A 128 11.24 -6.66 -1.57
CA LEU A 128 11.54 -6.65 -3.00
C LEU A 128 10.89 -5.47 -3.72
N LEU A 129 9.60 -5.24 -3.49
CA LEU A 129 8.77 -4.27 -4.21
C LEU A 129 7.91 -3.48 -3.23
N ASP A 130 7.56 -2.25 -3.59
CA ASP A 130 6.51 -1.47 -2.96
C ASP A 130 5.21 -1.46 -3.80
N GLY A 131 4.17 -0.84 -3.25
CA GLY A 131 2.87 -0.76 -3.93
C GLY A 131 2.93 -0.01 -5.27
N ARG A 132 3.80 0.99 -5.42
CA ARG A 132 3.99 1.70 -6.69
C ARG A 132 4.66 0.80 -7.72
N SER A 133 5.68 0.02 -7.33
CA SER A 133 6.31 -0.98 -8.19
C SER A 133 5.31 -2.02 -8.70
N ALA A 134 4.44 -2.52 -7.80
CA ALA A 134 3.40 -3.46 -8.19
C ALA A 134 2.41 -2.85 -9.21
N LEU A 135 2.06 -1.57 -9.01
CA LEU A 135 1.20 -0.85 -9.97
C LEU A 135 1.88 -0.70 -11.33
N VAL A 136 3.16 -0.34 -11.38
CA VAL A 136 3.95 -0.26 -12.64
C VAL A 136 3.94 -1.59 -13.36
N LEU A 137 4.25 -2.69 -12.67
CA LEU A 137 4.27 -4.03 -13.28
C LEU A 137 2.89 -4.43 -13.83
N VAL A 138 1.82 -4.17 -13.09
CA VAL A 138 0.47 -4.45 -13.58
C VAL A 138 0.13 -3.57 -14.78
N GLN A 139 0.50 -2.29 -14.77
CA GLN A 139 0.29 -1.38 -15.90
C GLN A 139 1.04 -1.84 -17.17
N GLU A 140 2.28 -2.31 -17.03
CA GLU A 140 3.06 -2.85 -18.15
C GLU A 140 2.48 -4.16 -18.69
N LEU A 141 1.88 -4.98 -17.81
CA LEU A 141 1.25 -6.23 -18.23
C LEU A 141 0.00 -5.99 -19.09
N LEU A 142 -0.70 -4.88 -18.89
CA LEU A 142 -1.96 -4.56 -19.54
C LEU A 142 -1.77 -3.83 -20.87
N ASP A 143 -2.79 -3.88 -21.72
CA ASP A 143 -2.89 -3.08 -22.93
C ASP A 143 -3.54 -1.73 -22.59
N GLY A 144 -3.14 -0.68 -23.31
CA GLY A 144 -3.65 0.66 -23.11
C GLY A 144 -2.53 1.70 -23.01
N PRO A 145 -2.89 2.98 -22.84
CA PRO A 145 -1.92 4.05 -22.82
C PRO A 145 -0.99 3.89 -21.60
N THR A 146 0.31 3.86 -21.85
CA THR A 146 1.30 3.96 -20.79
C THR A 146 1.22 5.37 -20.21
N ALA A 147 0.90 5.46 -18.91
CA ALA A 147 0.97 6.75 -18.24
C ALA A 147 2.43 7.21 -18.30
N LEU A 148 2.69 8.22 -19.09
CA LEU A 148 3.95 8.95 -18.97
C LEU A 148 4.08 9.40 -17.50
N PRO A 149 5.26 9.29 -16.87
CA PRO A 149 5.50 9.86 -15.57
C PRO A 149 5.06 11.34 -15.66
N GLY A 150 3.90 11.65 -15.09
CA GLY A 150 3.44 13.02 -15.10
C GLY A 150 4.47 13.84 -14.35
N GLN A 151 5.04 14.84 -15.01
CA GLN A 151 5.86 15.83 -14.35
C GLN A 151 5.09 16.29 -13.12
N ARG A 152 5.52 15.86 -11.95
CA ARG A 152 5.05 16.48 -10.73
C ARG A 152 5.52 17.94 -10.84
N ALA A 153 4.58 18.86 -10.96
CA ALA A 153 4.87 20.28 -10.72
C ALA A 153 5.36 20.39 -9.26
N GLY A 154 6.59 19.99 -9.02
CA GLY A 154 7.24 19.95 -7.73
C GLY A 154 8.42 20.90 -7.78
N SER A 155 8.45 21.84 -6.86
CA SER A 155 9.56 22.72 -6.59
C SER A 155 10.90 21.96 -6.65
N GLN A 156 11.77 22.32 -7.58
CA GLN A 156 13.14 21.82 -7.69
C GLN A 156 14.05 22.31 -6.55
N ALA A 157 13.52 23.08 -5.62
CA ALA A 157 14.28 23.55 -4.48
C ALA A 157 14.59 22.39 -3.52
N PRO A 158 15.87 22.20 -3.09
CA PRO A 158 16.20 21.20 -2.10
C PRO A 158 15.41 21.49 -0.82
N PRO A 159 14.77 20.48 -0.22
CA PRO A 159 13.96 20.71 0.97
C PRO A 159 14.84 21.24 2.10
N ARG A 160 14.51 22.42 2.59
CA ARG A 160 15.24 23.13 3.65
C ARG A 160 15.00 22.56 5.05
N ARG A 161 14.07 21.61 5.21
CA ARG A 161 13.72 21.05 6.52
C ARG A 161 14.46 19.74 6.79
N ARG A 162 15.27 19.74 7.85
CA ARG A 162 15.76 18.50 8.49
C ARG A 162 14.60 17.85 9.24
N PRO A 163 14.53 16.48 9.34
CA PRO A 163 13.61 15.82 10.25
C PRO A 163 13.86 16.37 11.65
N GLY A 164 12.82 16.91 12.29
CA GLY A 164 12.95 17.43 13.64
C GLY A 164 12.83 16.33 14.68
N LEU A 165 13.39 16.50 15.88
CA LEU A 165 13.17 15.61 17.01
C LEU A 165 11.67 15.40 17.31
N THR A 166 10.84 16.38 16.97
CA THR A 166 9.37 16.29 17.06
C THR A 166 8.77 15.16 16.19
N ASP A 167 9.48 14.73 15.14
CA ASP A 167 9.03 13.62 14.30
C ASP A 167 9.20 12.26 14.98
N LEU A 168 9.99 12.19 16.04
CA LEU A 168 10.19 11.00 16.86
C LEU A 168 9.29 10.98 18.12
N LEU A 169 8.64 12.08 18.46
CA LEU A 169 7.73 12.10 19.61
C LEU A 169 6.54 11.14 19.39
N PRO A 170 5.98 10.53 20.46
CA PRO A 170 4.77 9.74 20.33
C PRO A 170 3.66 10.52 19.65
N GLY A 171 3.14 9.99 18.54
CA GLY A 171 2.12 10.66 17.72
C GLY A 171 0.89 9.80 17.49
N GLY A 172 0.99 8.50 17.77
CA GLY A 172 -0.09 7.55 17.70
C GLY A 172 -0.58 7.13 19.07
N ARG A 173 -1.66 6.36 19.08
CA ARG A 173 -2.12 5.66 20.26
C ARG A 173 -2.62 4.26 19.91
N PRO A 174 -2.58 3.31 20.85
CA PRO A 174 -3.20 2.02 20.68
C PRO A 174 -4.69 2.17 20.37
N LEU A 175 -5.17 1.44 19.39
CA LEU A 175 -6.59 1.26 19.12
C LEU A 175 -7.12 0.07 19.94
N PRO A 176 -8.43 0.00 20.24
CA PRO A 176 -8.98 -1.04 21.11
C PRO A 176 -8.72 -2.48 20.66
N PHE A 177 -8.40 -2.67 19.38
CA PHE A 177 -8.14 -3.96 18.77
C PHE A 177 -6.64 -4.22 18.51
N HIS A 178 -5.73 -3.36 18.96
CA HIS A 178 -4.28 -3.62 18.84
C HIS A 178 -3.87 -4.86 19.64
N GLY A 179 -2.85 -5.52 19.18
CA GLY A 179 -2.33 -6.75 19.77
C GLY A 179 -1.60 -7.62 18.75
N PRO A 180 -1.25 -8.85 19.11
CA PRO A 180 -0.60 -9.78 18.21
C PRO A 180 -1.41 -9.98 16.92
N VAL A 181 -0.71 -10.09 15.81
CA VAL A 181 -1.29 -10.26 14.47
C VAL A 181 -1.34 -11.75 14.15
N ASP A 182 -2.54 -12.29 13.86
CA ASP A 182 -2.73 -13.66 13.36
C ASP A 182 -2.02 -13.84 12.01
N SER A 183 -1.54 -15.04 11.74
CA SER A 183 -0.91 -15.37 10.46
C SER A 183 -1.86 -15.28 9.26
N ARG A 184 -3.17 -15.50 9.47
CA ARG A 184 -4.20 -15.41 8.43
C ARG A 184 -4.64 -13.97 8.21
N ARG A 185 -5.11 -13.68 7.00
CA ARG A 185 -5.59 -12.35 6.61
C ARG A 185 -7.08 -12.35 6.33
N ALA A 186 -7.70 -11.19 6.54
CA ALA A 186 -9.03 -10.87 6.08
C ALA A 186 -8.99 -9.55 5.29
N VAL A 187 -9.72 -9.51 4.20
CA VAL A 187 -9.78 -8.38 3.28
C VAL A 187 -11.23 -8.01 3.06
N ALA A 188 -11.52 -6.73 3.10
CA ALA A 188 -12.81 -6.18 2.70
C ALA A 188 -12.59 -4.95 1.84
N TRP A 189 -13.42 -4.75 0.84
CA TRP A 189 -13.33 -3.62 -0.07
C TRP A 189 -14.68 -3.01 -0.39
N SER A 190 -14.64 -1.74 -0.72
CA SER A 190 -15.80 -0.99 -1.21
C SER A 190 -15.36 -0.09 -2.37
N ALA A 191 -16.24 0.07 -3.34
CA ALA A 191 -16.02 0.96 -4.46
C ALA A 191 -16.62 2.34 -4.17
N VAL A 192 -15.94 3.38 -4.62
CA VAL A 192 -16.37 4.78 -4.64
C VAL A 192 -16.33 5.23 -6.09
N THR A 193 -17.44 5.74 -6.60
CA THR A 193 -17.52 6.24 -7.97
C THR A 193 -16.71 7.53 -8.14
N ALA A 194 -16.35 7.85 -9.38
CA ALA A 194 -15.67 9.10 -9.71
C ALA A 194 -16.50 10.34 -9.27
N GLY A 195 -17.83 10.27 -9.41
CA GLY A 195 -18.73 11.32 -8.96
C GLY A 195 -18.74 11.51 -7.45
N GLU A 196 -18.86 10.41 -6.67
CA GLU A 196 -18.81 10.44 -5.21
C GLU A 196 -17.48 11.02 -4.71
N LEU A 197 -16.35 10.60 -5.29
CA LEU A 197 -15.04 11.10 -4.90
C LEU A 197 -14.86 12.58 -5.29
N THR A 198 -15.35 12.99 -6.44
CA THR A 198 -15.32 14.39 -6.90
C THR A 198 -16.15 15.28 -5.97
N ALA A 199 -17.38 14.91 -5.68
CA ALA A 199 -18.24 15.63 -4.75
C ALA A 199 -17.60 15.77 -3.35
N ALA A 200 -17.02 14.69 -2.82
CA ALA A 200 -16.29 14.72 -1.55
C ALA A 200 -15.07 15.66 -1.58
N ARG A 201 -14.36 15.75 -2.69
CA ARG A 201 -13.20 16.66 -2.86
C ARG A 201 -13.62 18.12 -2.93
N ASP A 202 -14.78 18.40 -3.47
CA ASP A 202 -15.33 19.74 -3.63
C ASP A 202 -16.15 20.21 -2.40
N ALA A 203 -16.21 19.40 -1.33
CA ALA A 203 -17.00 19.66 -0.13
C ALA A 203 -16.54 20.85 0.74
N LEU A 204 -15.33 21.36 0.53
CA LEU A 204 -14.78 22.46 1.32
C LEU A 204 -14.93 23.81 0.62
N PRO A 205 -15.40 24.85 1.31
CA PRO A 205 -15.47 26.20 0.74
C PRO A 205 -14.09 26.81 0.46
N SER A 206 -13.03 26.28 1.09
CA SER A 206 -11.64 26.73 0.91
C SER A 206 -10.99 26.23 -0.39
N GLY A 207 -11.73 25.47 -1.21
CA GLY A 207 -11.26 24.91 -2.46
C GLY A 207 -11.16 23.38 -2.43
N ARG A 208 -10.81 22.83 -3.56
CA ARG A 208 -10.82 21.38 -3.79
C ARG A 208 -9.77 20.63 -2.94
N ALA A 209 -10.23 19.70 -2.11
CA ALA A 209 -9.36 18.85 -1.32
C ALA A 209 -8.66 17.78 -2.17
N SER A 210 -7.50 17.28 -1.72
CA SER A 210 -6.87 16.13 -2.38
C SER A 210 -7.66 14.85 -2.12
N ALA A 211 -7.62 13.89 -3.07
CA ALA A 211 -8.24 12.57 -2.86
C ALA A 211 -7.66 11.86 -1.62
N ASN A 212 -6.37 12.06 -1.33
CA ASN A 212 -5.73 11.54 -0.12
C ASN A 212 -6.29 12.17 1.16
N ALA A 213 -6.61 13.47 1.16
CA ALA A 213 -7.24 14.13 2.30
C ALA A 213 -8.66 13.59 2.55
N VAL A 214 -9.45 13.36 1.48
CA VAL A 214 -10.77 12.70 1.58
C VAL A 214 -10.63 11.30 2.17
N PHE A 215 -9.71 10.49 1.65
CA PHE A 215 -9.44 9.14 2.13
C PHE A 215 -9.09 9.11 3.63
N LEU A 216 -8.18 9.96 4.07
CA LEU A 216 -7.75 10.03 5.47
C LEU A 216 -8.89 10.54 6.39
N ALA A 217 -9.68 11.51 5.92
CA ALA A 217 -10.83 12.01 6.66
C ALA A 217 -11.95 10.96 6.78
N ALA A 218 -12.19 10.18 5.71
CA ALA A 218 -13.13 9.06 5.73
C ALA A 218 -12.64 7.94 6.66
N THR A 219 -11.33 7.64 6.65
CA THR A 219 -10.73 6.67 7.60
C THR A 219 -10.91 7.12 9.05
N ALA A 220 -10.70 8.40 9.34
CA ALA A 220 -10.97 8.95 10.68
C ALA A 220 -12.43 8.78 11.11
N GLY A 221 -13.37 9.03 10.17
CA GLY A 221 -14.80 8.86 10.41
C GLY A 221 -15.21 7.41 10.61
N ALA A 222 -14.71 6.51 9.77
CA ALA A 222 -14.96 5.07 9.85
C ALA A 222 -14.45 4.48 11.19
N LEU A 223 -13.24 4.83 11.61
CA LEU A 223 -12.72 4.43 12.92
C LEU A 223 -13.60 4.93 14.07
N ARG A 224 -14.07 6.18 13.99
CA ARG A 224 -15.00 6.75 14.97
C ARG A 224 -16.35 5.99 14.97
N GLY A 225 -16.94 5.76 13.81
CA GLY A 225 -18.20 5.01 13.65
C GLY A 225 -18.11 3.56 14.13
N ALA A 226 -16.93 2.96 14.03
CA ALA A 226 -16.64 1.63 14.57
C ALA A 226 -16.37 1.63 16.10
N GLY A 227 -16.32 2.80 16.74
CA GLY A 227 -15.93 2.91 18.15
C GLY A 227 -14.44 2.68 18.42
N ALA A 228 -13.63 2.75 17.34
CA ALA A 228 -12.21 2.38 17.36
C ALA A 228 -11.25 3.53 17.72
N THR A 229 -11.75 4.73 17.98
CA THR A 229 -10.90 5.90 18.28
C THR A 229 -10.27 5.88 19.67
N GLY A 230 -10.66 4.92 20.53
CA GLY A 230 -10.18 4.81 21.91
C GLY A 230 -10.68 5.95 22.82
N ARG A 231 -10.57 5.77 24.13
CA ARG A 231 -11.08 6.70 25.14
C ARG A 231 -9.99 7.29 26.06
N LEU A 232 -8.73 7.20 25.67
CA LEU A 232 -7.64 7.67 26.54
C LEU A 232 -7.39 9.17 26.30
N PRO A 233 -7.89 10.06 27.19
CA PRO A 233 -7.87 11.50 26.96
C PRO A 233 -6.46 12.12 26.98
N PHE A 234 -5.51 11.46 27.64
CA PHE A 234 -4.16 11.97 27.83
C PHE A 234 -3.15 11.50 26.77
N LEU A 235 -3.53 10.58 25.88
CA LEU A 235 -2.66 10.12 24.80
C LEU A 235 -2.88 10.96 23.53
N PRO A 236 -1.87 11.05 22.66
CA PRO A 236 -2.03 11.60 21.33
C PRO A 236 -3.23 10.98 20.61
N GLY A 237 -3.84 11.71 19.68
CA GLY A 237 -4.96 11.23 18.89
C GLY A 237 -4.59 10.06 17.98
N VAL A 238 -5.58 9.49 17.29
CA VAL A 238 -5.32 8.49 16.24
C VAL A 238 -4.43 9.13 15.17
N CYS A 239 -3.39 8.41 14.75
CA CYS A 239 -2.43 8.88 13.78
C CYS A 239 -2.20 7.80 12.70
N ALA A 240 -2.33 8.20 11.44
CA ALA A 240 -2.00 7.34 10.31
C ALA A 240 -0.53 7.44 9.94
N MET A 241 0.09 6.31 9.65
CA MET A 241 1.35 6.23 8.91
C MET A 241 1.03 6.21 7.42
N VAL A 242 1.46 7.26 6.71
CA VAL A 242 1.16 7.46 5.29
C VAL A 242 2.44 7.31 4.49
N PRO A 243 2.60 6.26 3.67
CA PRO A 243 3.70 6.15 2.72
C PRO A 243 3.59 7.21 1.64
N VAL A 244 4.71 7.85 1.34
CA VAL A 244 4.83 8.89 0.31
C VAL A 244 5.96 8.48 -0.63
N ASP A 245 5.66 8.38 -1.90
CA ASP A 245 6.61 8.05 -2.96
C ASP A 245 7.70 9.13 -3.07
N VAL A 246 8.96 8.73 -3.02
CA VAL A 246 10.13 9.61 -3.11
C VAL A 246 11.02 9.32 -4.32
N ARG A 247 10.50 8.54 -5.29
CA ARG A 247 11.20 8.32 -6.56
C ARG A 247 11.61 9.63 -7.21
N PRO A 248 12.71 9.63 -7.97
CA PRO A 248 13.02 10.74 -8.86
C PRO A 248 11.86 11.04 -9.79
N ASP A 249 11.65 12.31 -10.12
CA ASP A 249 10.50 12.73 -10.93
C ASP A 249 10.61 12.23 -12.40
N ASP A 250 11.81 11.93 -12.86
CA ASP A 250 12.16 11.40 -14.18
C ASP A 250 12.15 9.85 -14.25
N ASP A 251 12.07 9.15 -13.10
CA ASP A 251 12.11 7.68 -13.05
C ASP A 251 10.94 7.10 -12.22
N GLY A 252 9.74 7.40 -12.65
CA GLY A 252 8.52 6.90 -12.00
C GLY A 252 8.30 5.39 -12.15
N ALA A 253 9.05 4.72 -13.04
CA ALA A 253 8.98 3.28 -13.29
C ALA A 253 10.02 2.47 -12.48
N LEU A 254 10.90 3.12 -11.74
CA LEU A 254 11.92 2.45 -10.93
C LEU A 254 11.29 1.47 -9.94
N LEU A 255 11.69 0.20 -10.03
CA LEU A 255 11.21 -0.85 -9.12
C LEU A 255 12.02 -0.88 -7.82
N GLY A 256 11.38 -1.30 -6.74
CA GLY A 256 11.97 -1.39 -5.40
C GLY A 256 11.20 -0.59 -4.37
N ASN A 257 11.79 -0.34 -3.20
CA ASN A 257 11.18 0.44 -2.14
C ASN A 257 11.70 1.88 -2.18
N HIS A 258 10.90 2.78 -2.74
CA HIS A 258 11.22 4.19 -2.90
C HIS A 258 10.15 5.08 -2.24
N TYR A 259 9.89 4.85 -0.96
CA TYR A 259 8.96 5.64 -0.17
C TYR A 259 9.55 6.00 1.20
N ALA A 260 9.00 7.03 1.79
CA ALA A 260 9.15 7.31 3.21
C ALA A 260 7.78 7.51 3.84
N THR A 261 7.66 7.29 5.13
CA THR A 261 6.38 7.39 5.82
C THR A 261 6.25 8.72 6.54
N VAL A 262 5.10 9.37 6.39
CA VAL A 262 4.78 10.60 7.13
C VAL A 262 3.59 10.33 8.04
N ARG A 263 3.66 10.80 9.27
CA ARG A 263 2.56 10.67 10.24
C ARG A 263 1.54 11.76 10.02
N VAL A 264 0.27 11.38 9.88
CA VAL A 264 -0.85 12.31 9.69
C VAL A 264 -1.88 12.10 10.80
N PRO A 265 -2.16 13.11 11.63
CA PRO A 265 -3.21 13.00 12.64
C PRO A 265 -4.58 12.78 11.99
N LEU A 266 -5.35 11.85 12.55
CA LEU A 266 -6.73 11.57 12.15
C LEU A 266 -7.69 12.21 13.17
N PRO A 267 -8.37 13.31 12.79
CA PRO A 267 -9.18 14.05 13.73
C PRO A 267 -10.46 13.30 14.13
N SER A 268 -10.85 13.38 15.40
CA SER A 268 -12.02 12.71 15.96
C SER A 268 -13.34 13.52 15.88
N HIS A 269 -13.37 14.63 15.12
CA HIS A 269 -14.58 15.47 14.99
C HIS A 269 -15.80 14.67 14.50
N GLY A 270 -16.97 14.97 15.05
CA GLY A 270 -18.22 14.30 14.65
C GLY A 270 -18.64 14.60 13.22
N ARG A 271 -18.45 15.83 12.73
CA ARG A 271 -18.86 16.26 11.37
C ARG A 271 -17.79 15.92 10.32
N ALA A 272 -18.17 15.21 9.26
CA ALA A 272 -17.27 14.77 8.18
C ALA A 272 -16.49 15.94 7.54
N ARG A 273 -17.14 17.05 7.21
CA ARG A 273 -16.51 18.24 6.61
C ARG A 273 -15.46 18.89 7.54
N ARG A 274 -15.65 18.85 8.89
CA ARG A 274 -14.65 19.31 9.85
C ARG A 274 -13.42 18.41 9.88
N ARG A 275 -13.61 17.09 9.78
CA ARG A 275 -12.51 16.14 9.65
C ARG A 275 -11.72 16.41 8.39
N LEU A 276 -12.40 16.54 7.25
CA LEU A 276 -11.77 16.83 5.97
C LEU A 276 -10.97 18.15 6.01
N ALA A 277 -11.55 19.21 6.53
CA ALA A 277 -10.87 20.52 6.65
C ALA A 277 -9.61 20.43 7.53
N ALA A 278 -9.65 19.68 8.61
CA ALA A 278 -8.50 19.50 9.50
C ALA A 278 -7.37 18.68 8.82
N VAL A 279 -7.70 17.58 8.14
CA VAL A 279 -6.75 16.76 7.39
C VAL A 279 -6.15 17.55 6.22
N ASP A 280 -6.97 18.22 5.42
CA ASP A 280 -6.52 18.99 4.25
C ASP A 280 -5.57 20.13 4.67
N ARG A 281 -5.93 20.89 5.72
CA ARG A 281 -5.06 21.92 6.28
C ARG A 281 -3.72 21.36 6.75
N PHE A 282 -3.75 20.21 7.45
CA PHE A 282 -2.52 19.58 7.92
C PHE A 282 -1.64 19.13 6.77
N THR A 283 -2.19 18.39 5.79
CA THR A 283 -1.43 17.85 4.66
C THR A 283 -0.83 18.94 3.76
N ARG A 284 -1.56 20.04 3.56
CA ARG A 284 -1.04 21.22 2.84
C ARG A 284 0.10 21.89 3.60
N ARG A 285 -0.08 22.12 4.92
CA ARG A 285 0.93 22.82 5.75
C ARG A 285 2.23 22.04 5.88
N VAL A 286 2.16 20.72 5.94
CA VAL A 286 3.32 19.87 6.22
C VAL A 286 4.16 19.60 4.98
N ALA A 287 3.66 19.94 3.76
CA ALA A 287 4.35 19.62 2.50
C ALA A 287 4.85 18.16 2.48
N LEU A 288 3.89 17.21 2.45
CA LEU A 288 4.14 15.76 2.68
C LEU A 288 5.33 15.20 1.89
N HIS A 289 5.49 15.61 0.62
CA HIS A 289 6.60 15.15 -0.21
C HIS A 289 7.97 15.65 0.25
N GLU A 290 8.06 16.92 0.64
CA GLU A 290 9.32 17.49 1.13
C GLU A 290 9.74 16.81 2.44
N ARG A 291 8.76 16.59 3.33
CA ARG A 291 8.98 15.89 4.59
C ARG A 291 9.41 14.44 4.38
N ALA A 292 8.76 13.74 3.45
CA ALA A 292 9.11 12.37 3.10
C ALA A 292 10.53 12.27 2.50
N ARG A 293 10.89 13.16 1.58
CA ARG A 293 12.25 13.22 1.01
C ARG A 293 13.32 13.51 2.08
N ALA A 294 13.02 14.38 3.05
CA ALA A 294 13.93 14.64 4.16
C ALA A 294 14.12 13.41 5.05
N GLN A 295 13.04 12.68 5.34
CA GLN A 295 13.08 11.46 6.14
C GLN A 295 13.79 10.32 5.41
N ALA A 296 13.56 10.14 4.11
CA ALA A 296 14.26 9.15 3.29
C ALA A 296 15.77 9.34 3.33
N ARG A 297 16.24 10.60 3.24
CA ARG A 297 17.69 10.94 3.36
C ARG A 297 18.24 10.64 4.74
N ALA A 298 17.49 10.93 5.80
CA ALA A 298 17.90 10.61 7.15
C ALA A 298 18.06 9.09 7.36
N VAL A 299 17.12 8.29 6.85
CA VAL A 299 17.20 6.82 6.89
C VAL A 299 18.37 6.30 6.06
N ALA A 300 18.58 6.84 4.86
CA ALA A 300 19.74 6.47 4.02
C ALA A 300 21.07 6.79 4.73
N GLY A 301 21.16 7.89 5.45
CA GLY A 301 22.34 8.27 6.24
C GLY A 301 22.60 7.35 7.46
N MET A 302 21.63 6.53 7.86
CA MET A 302 21.81 5.51 8.91
C MET A 302 22.28 4.15 8.36
N ALA A 303 22.48 4.05 7.04
CA ALA A 303 22.95 2.83 6.41
C ALA A 303 24.26 2.35 7.04
N GLY A 304 24.30 1.05 7.38
CA GLY A 304 25.48 0.43 8.02
C GLY A 304 25.59 0.60 9.52
N ARG A 305 24.78 1.46 10.16
CA ARG A 305 24.77 1.59 11.63
C ARG A 305 23.89 0.48 12.23
N ARG A 306 24.53 -0.58 12.68
CA ARG A 306 23.90 -1.64 13.49
C ARG A 306 24.19 -1.39 14.95
N GLY A 307 23.19 -1.54 15.82
CA GLY A 307 23.37 -1.41 17.27
C GLY A 307 22.02 -1.32 17.99
N ALA A 308 22.07 -1.46 19.30
CA ALA A 308 20.89 -1.46 20.17
C ALA A 308 19.98 -0.23 19.98
N LEU A 309 20.56 0.94 19.67
CA LEU A 309 19.80 2.16 19.40
C LEU A 309 18.97 2.04 18.10
N THR A 310 19.55 1.50 17.02
CA THR A 310 18.86 1.32 15.74
C THR A 310 17.73 0.30 15.88
N GLU A 311 17.94 -0.77 16.64
CA GLU A 311 16.91 -1.77 16.92
C GLU A 311 15.80 -1.20 17.81
N ALA A 312 16.14 -0.41 18.83
CA ALA A 312 15.17 0.27 19.68
C ALA A 312 14.30 1.25 18.89
N LEU A 313 14.92 2.02 17.97
CA LEU A 313 14.21 2.93 17.08
C LEU A 313 13.28 2.16 16.13
N GLY A 314 13.74 1.03 15.58
CA GLY A 314 12.91 0.16 14.75
C GLY A 314 11.67 -0.33 15.50
N ARG A 315 11.86 -0.89 16.71
CA ARG A 315 10.74 -1.33 17.57
C ARG A 315 9.78 -0.19 17.92
N TYR A 316 10.30 1.02 18.12
CA TYR A 316 9.45 2.18 18.36
C TYR A 316 8.62 2.55 17.14
N VAL A 317 9.21 2.58 15.94
CA VAL A 317 8.51 2.86 14.68
C VAL A 317 7.41 1.82 14.40
N ASP A 318 7.62 0.57 14.82
CA ASP A 318 6.64 -0.50 14.75
C ASP A 318 5.57 -0.45 15.84
N SER A 319 5.70 0.44 16.81
CA SER A 319 4.76 0.52 17.92
C SER A 319 3.53 1.38 17.59
N SER A 320 2.42 1.06 18.25
CA SER A 320 1.20 1.86 18.18
C SER A 320 1.33 3.27 18.76
N LEU A 321 2.41 3.54 19.51
CA LEU A 321 2.75 4.89 20.00
C LEU A 321 3.35 5.75 18.89
N TYR A 322 4.01 5.14 17.90
CA TYR A 322 4.51 5.88 16.74
C TYR A 322 3.38 6.22 15.79
N SER A 323 2.55 5.23 15.42
CA SER A 323 1.36 5.41 14.58
C SER A 323 0.27 4.41 14.95
N SER A 324 -0.97 4.75 14.75
CA SER A 324 -2.09 3.89 15.10
C SER A 324 -2.44 2.86 14.02
N LEU A 325 -2.21 3.18 12.75
CA LEU A 325 -2.47 2.30 11.60
C LEU A 325 -1.74 2.79 10.35
N LEU A 326 -1.63 1.91 9.36
CA LEU A 326 -1.16 2.25 8.02
C LEU A 326 -2.34 2.74 7.16
N CYS A 327 -2.15 3.88 6.48
CA CYS A 327 -3.05 4.39 5.44
C CYS A 327 -2.26 4.64 4.16
N SER A 328 -2.44 3.82 3.12
CA SER A 328 -1.72 3.97 1.86
C SER A 328 -2.65 4.32 0.71
N SER A 329 -2.23 5.19 -0.17
CA SER A 329 -3.00 5.53 -1.37
C SER A 329 -2.15 5.51 -2.63
N LEU A 330 -2.69 4.92 -3.70
CA LEU A 330 -2.12 4.90 -5.03
C LEU A 330 -3.09 5.53 -6.03
N ALA A 331 -2.55 5.99 -7.16
CA ALA A 331 -3.35 6.45 -8.28
C ALA A 331 -2.78 5.89 -9.58
N ASP A 332 -3.63 5.17 -10.31
CA ASP A 332 -3.42 4.91 -11.73
C ASP A 332 -3.81 6.17 -12.50
N ARG A 333 -2.86 6.75 -13.21
CA ARG A 333 -3.04 7.97 -14.02
C ARG A 333 -3.11 7.67 -15.51
N GLY A 334 -3.04 6.38 -15.88
CA GLY A 334 -3.23 5.95 -17.27
C GLY A 334 -4.69 6.06 -17.72
N GLY A 335 -4.95 5.78 -18.96
CA GLY A 335 -6.30 5.62 -19.49
C GLY A 335 -6.91 4.26 -19.15
N PRO A 336 -8.10 3.95 -19.72
CA PRO A 336 -8.69 2.62 -19.63
C PRO A 336 -7.71 1.56 -20.12
N ARG A 337 -7.70 0.41 -19.43
CA ARG A 337 -6.78 -0.70 -19.72
C ARG A 337 -7.54 -1.99 -19.93
N THR A 338 -6.94 -2.88 -20.71
CA THR A 338 -7.47 -4.23 -20.95
C THR A 338 -6.38 -5.27 -20.79
N LEU A 339 -6.80 -6.52 -20.67
CA LEU A 339 -5.94 -7.68 -20.85
C LEU A 339 -6.54 -8.54 -21.97
N GLY A 340 -6.03 -8.36 -23.20
CA GLY A 340 -6.74 -8.83 -24.37
C GLY A 340 -8.13 -8.19 -24.45
N PRO A 341 -9.22 -8.97 -24.63
CA PRO A 341 -10.58 -8.45 -24.69
C PRO A 341 -11.17 -8.04 -23.33
N ALA A 342 -10.58 -8.46 -22.22
CA ALA A 342 -11.13 -8.22 -20.89
C ALA A 342 -10.80 -6.82 -20.38
N ALA A 343 -11.81 -6.07 -19.93
CA ALA A 343 -11.65 -4.70 -19.43
C ALA A 343 -11.26 -4.69 -17.94
N LEU A 344 -10.29 -3.89 -17.57
CA LEU A 344 -9.95 -3.60 -16.17
C LEU A 344 -11.06 -2.79 -15.52
N THR A 345 -11.60 -3.27 -14.40
CA THR A 345 -12.72 -2.64 -13.69
C THR A 345 -12.33 -2.10 -12.32
N GLY A 346 -11.17 -2.45 -11.80
CA GLY A 346 -10.71 -1.93 -10.52
C GLY A 346 -9.36 -2.47 -10.08
N LEU A 347 -8.71 -1.70 -9.22
CA LEU A 347 -7.42 -2.03 -8.62
C LEU A 347 -7.53 -1.94 -7.09
N ALA A 348 -6.97 -2.90 -6.37
CA ALA A 348 -6.95 -2.90 -4.91
C ALA A 348 -5.56 -3.24 -4.37
N LEU A 349 -5.04 -2.41 -3.48
CA LEU A 349 -3.76 -2.64 -2.80
C LEU A 349 -4.01 -3.32 -1.45
N LEU A 350 -3.25 -4.38 -1.18
CA LEU A 350 -3.30 -5.17 0.04
C LEU A 350 -1.94 -5.10 0.73
N PRO A 351 -1.74 -4.18 1.66
CA PRO A 351 -0.46 -4.05 2.35
C PRO A 351 -0.20 -5.23 3.29
N SER A 352 1.07 -5.49 3.56
CA SER A 352 1.46 -6.31 4.71
C SER A 352 1.05 -5.63 6.01
N LEU A 353 0.78 -6.43 7.03
CA LEU A 353 0.53 -5.91 8.38
C LEU A 353 1.83 -5.88 9.16
N SER A 354 2.11 -4.75 9.82
CA SER A 354 3.28 -4.60 10.70
C SER A 354 3.04 -5.24 12.08
N PRO A 355 4.10 -5.53 12.84
CA PRO A 355 3.96 -6.01 14.21
C PRO A 355 3.06 -5.10 15.05
N GLY A 356 2.13 -5.66 15.80
CA GLY A 356 1.22 -4.89 16.65
C GLY A 356 0.17 -4.04 15.93
N HIS A 357 0.18 -3.99 14.59
CA HIS A 357 -0.77 -3.22 13.77
C HIS A 357 -1.65 -4.16 12.92
N PRO A 358 -2.72 -4.70 13.49
CA PRO A 358 -3.57 -5.68 12.80
C PRO A 358 -4.55 -5.04 11.80
N LEU A 359 -4.38 -3.78 11.46
CA LEU A 359 -5.22 -3.01 10.55
C LEU A 359 -4.38 -2.14 9.62
N ALA A 360 -4.68 -2.25 8.33
CA ALA A 360 -4.25 -1.30 7.32
C ALA A 360 -5.42 -0.93 6.41
N VAL A 361 -5.45 0.32 5.95
CA VAL A 361 -6.48 0.84 5.05
C VAL A 361 -5.81 1.40 3.82
N THR A 362 -6.34 1.09 2.64
CA THR A 362 -5.78 1.61 1.39
C THR A 362 -6.84 2.17 0.47
N MET A 363 -6.42 3.05 -0.41
CA MET A 363 -7.21 3.56 -1.53
C MET A 363 -6.40 3.44 -2.81
N VAL A 364 -6.96 2.80 -3.84
CA VAL A 364 -6.41 2.86 -5.19
C VAL A 364 -7.42 3.57 -6.08
N ARG A 365 -7.01 4.70 -6.64
CA ARG A 365 -7.80 5.43 -7.60
C ARG A 365 -7.41 4.99 -9.01
N ASP A 366 -8.38 4.61 -9.80
CA ASP A 366 -8.19 4.24 -11.20
C ASP A 366 -8.18 5.46 -12.15
N ALA A 367 -7.98 5.18 -13.42
CA ALA A 367 -7.90 6.18 -14.47
C ALA A 367 -9.23 6.92 -14.74
N THR A 368 -10.37 6.33 -14.35
CA THR A 368 -11.69 6.98 -14.49
C THR A 368 -11.95 8.00 -13.37
N GLY A 369 -11.12 7.98 -12.34
CA GLY A 369 -11.31 8.78 -11.13
C GLY A 369 -12.12 8.06 -10.05
N ALA A 370 -12.64 6.88 -10.31
CA ALA A 370 -13.22 6.01 -9.29
C ALA A 370 -12.11 5.45 -8.36
N ALA A 371 -12.50 4.93 -7.22
CA ALA A 371 -11.55 4.40 -6.26
C ALA A 371 -12.05 3.11 -5.59
N THR A 372 -11.12 2.19 -5.34
CA THR A 372 -11.34 1.06 -4.44
C THR A 372 -10.73 1.38 -3.07
N LEU A 373 -11.55 1.32 -2.04
CA LEU A 373 -11.13 1.39 -0.64
C LEU A 373 -10.98 -0.05 -0.13
N THR A 374 -9.82 -0.36 0.45
CA THR A 374 -9.54 -1.71 0.95
C THR A 374 -9.17 -1.65 2.43
N VAL A 375 -9.73 -2.56 3.20
CA VAL A 375 -9.39 -2.78 4.60
C VAL A 375 -8.75 -4.16 4.71
N VAL A 376 -7.52 -4.20 5.20
CA VAL A 376 -6.80 -5.45 5.49
C VAL A 376 -6.65 -5.59 7.01
N THR A 377 -7.08 -6.72 7.53
CA THR A 377 -6.87 -7.10 8.94
C THR A 377 -6.31 -8.51 9.01
N ASP A 378 -5.92 -8.94 10.19
CA ASP A 378 -5.80 -10.37 10.44
C ASP A 378 -7.19 -11.02 10.55
N HIS A 379 -7.23 -12.36 10.48
CA HIS A 379 -8.48 -13.10 10.45
C HIS A 379 -9.29 -12.98 11.76
N ALA A 380 -8.61 -12.80 12.89
CA ALA A 380 -9.29 -12.61 14.18
C ALA A 380 -10.19 -11.35 14.17
N ARG A 381 -9.85 -10.37 13.33
CA ARG A 381 -10.57 -9.09 13.21
C ARG A 381 -11.39 -8.96 11.91
N ARG A 382 -11.73 -10.07 11.25
CA ARG A 382 -12.46 -10.09 9.95
C ARG A 382 -13.79 -9.33 9.97
N VAL A 383 -14.53 -9.38 11.10
CA VAL A 383 -15.79 -8.66 11.25
C VAL A 383 -15.56 -7.14 11.24
N LEU A 384 -14.47 -6.69 11.88
CA LEU A 384 -14.06 -5.28 11.85
C LEU A 384 -13.71 -4.83 10.45
N ALA A 385 -13.04 -5.66 9.63
CA ALA A 385 -12.70 -5.33 8.25
C ALA A 385 -13.95 -5.02 7.41
N GLY A 386 -14.97 -5.87 7.46
CA GLY A 386 -16.25 -5.66 6.76
C GLY A 386 -16.96 -4.38 7.23
N ARG A 387 -17.04 -4.18 8.54
CA ARG A 387 -17.67 -2.99 9.13
C ARG A 387 -16.94 -1.69 8.73
N LEU A 388 -15.60 -1.67 8.79
CA LEU A 388 -14.82 -0.50 8.40
C LEU A 388 -14.93 -0.21 6.90
N SER A 389 -14.98 -1.24 6.06
CA SER A 389 -15.15 -1.06 4.61
C SER A 389 -16.48 -0.38 4.26
N ALA A 390 -17.57 -0.78 4.90
CA ALA A 390 -18.89 -0.14 4.74
C ALA A 390 -18.85 1.32 5.22
N LEU A 391 -18.36 1.55 6.43
CA LEU A 391 -18.27 2.88 7.02
C LEU A 391 -17.37 3.84 6.21
N LEU A 392 -16.28 3.35 5.61
CA LEU A 392 -15.43 4.15 4.75
C LEU A 392 -16.19 4.73 3.55
N ARG A 393 -16.98 3.89 2.89
CA ARG A 393 -17.82 4.33 1.77
C ARG A 393 -18.87 5.34 2.20
N GLU A 394 -19.55 5.08 3.32
CA GLU A 394 -20.55 6.00 3.91
C GLU A 394 -19.91 7.37 4.22
N GLU A 395 -18.72 7.37 4.81
CA GLU A 395 -18.00 8.61 5.15
C GLU A 395 -17.59 9.43 3.92
N VAL A 396 -17.22 8.78 2.81
CA VAL A 396 -16.96 9.49 1.55
C VAL A 396 -18.26 10.11 1.02
N ARG A 397 -19.37 9.36 1.05
CA ARG A 397 -20.70 9.87 0.64
C ARG A 397 -21.18 11.02 1.51
N ALA A 398 -20.96 10.94 2.82
CA ALA A 398 -21.35 12.00 3.77
C ALA A 398 -20.58 13.33 3.57
N LEU A 399 -19.52 13.34 2.76
CA LEU A 399 -18.80 14.55 2.34
C LEU A 399 -19.45 15.20 1.12
N GLY A 400 -20.19 14.44 0.32
CA GLY A 400 -20.97 14.95 -0.80
C GLY A 400 -22.14 15.82 -0.38
N PRO A 401 -22.92 16.32 -1.32
CA PRO A 401 -24.14 17.09 -1.09
C PRO A 401 -25.22 16.27 -0.42
#